data_f63b8f9e559faf0187fc0443e7092ae5
#
_entry.id   f63b8f9e559faf0187fc0443e7092ae5
#
_cell.length_a   1.000
_cell.length_b   1.000
_cell.length_c   1.000
_cell.angle_alpha   90.00
_cell.angle_beta   90.00
_cell.angle_gamma   90.00
#
_symmetry.space_group_name_H-M   'P 1'
#
loop_
_entity.id
_entity.type
_entity.pdbx_description
1 polymer ?
#
loop_
_entity_poly.entity_id
_entity_poly.type
_entity_poly.pdbx_seq_one_letter_code
_entity_poly.pdbx_strand_id
1 'polypeptide(L)'
;TPSTMMGKLYQYSDLNNIESSDDEIDMLAGMINDYTKNINREVEIEKLTKYCQSNLDKGADAIILGCTEFGEMMRGTKLPVIDSYSVLLNLVLNYYLSENRGPNL
;
A
#
# COMPACT_ATOMS: atom_id res chain seq x y z
N THR A 1 -3.68 5.38 -7.35
CA THR A 1 -4.93 4.78 -6.89
C THR A 1 -5.17 3.44 -7.57
N PRO A 2 -5.96 2.54 -6.98
CA PRO A 2 -6.25 1.27 -7.62
C PRO A 2 -6.86 1.41 -9.01
N SER A 3 -7.75 2.38 -9.21
CA SER A 3 -8.46 2.55 -10.46
C SER A 3 -7.59 3.08 -11.61
N THR A 4 -6.52 3.81 -11.30
CA THR A 4 -5.69 4.48 -12.31
C THR A 4 -4.31 3.87 -12.46
N MET A 5 -3.73 3.36 -11.39
CA MET A 5 -2.33 2.95 -11.35
C MET A 5 -2.14 1.43 -11.43
N MET A 6 -3.15 0.66 -11.06
CA MET A 6 -2.99 -0.79 -10.94
C MET A 6 -2.66 -1.46 -12.27
N GLY A 7 -3.27 -1.01 -13.37
CA GLY A 7 -2.96 -1.57 -14.68
C GLY A 7 -1.49 -1.48 -15.04
N LYS A 8 -0.87 -0.33 -14.72
CA LYS A 8 0.57 -0.13 -14.99
C LYS A 8 1.45 -0.95 -14.05
N LEU A 9 1.09 -1.03 -12.77
CA LEU A 9 1.84 -1.83 -11.82
C LEU A 9 1.85 -3.30 -12.21
N TYR A 10 0.71 -3.83 -12.63
CA TYR A 10 0.62 -5.21 -13.07
C TYR A 10 1.44 -5.48 -14.34
N GLN A 11 1.55 -4.50 -15.24
CA GLN A 11 2.36 -4.63 -16.45
C GLN A 11 3.85 -4.79 -16.16
N TYR A 12 4.35 -4.15 -15.10
CA TYR A 12 5.77 -4.15 -14.76
C TYR A 12 6.13 -5.14 -13.66
N SER A 13 5.16 -5.90 -13.18
CA SER A 13 5.40 -6.84 -12.09
C SER A 13 5.45 -8.26 -12.63
N ASP A 14 6.52 -8.99 -12.31
CA ASP A 14 6.63 -10.43 -12.56
C ASP A 14 5.90 -11.23 -11.46
N LEU A 15 5.28 -10.55 -10.52
CA LEU A 15 4.57 -11.18 -9.42
C LEU A 15 3.18 -11.65 -9.87
N ASN A 16 2.70 -12.73 -9.28
CA ASN A 16 1.33 -13.17 -9.43
C ASN A 16 0.44 -12.30 -8.55
N ASN A 17 -0.42 -11.50 -9.15
CA ASN A 17 -1.27 -10.58 -8.43
C ASN A 17 -2.67 -11.16 -8.23
N ILE A 18 -3.23 -10.98 -7.05
CA ILE A 18 -4.63 -11.25 -6.77
C ILE A 18 -5.38 -9.96 -7.08
N GLU A 19 -6.20 -10.00 -8.13
CA GLU A 19 -6.93 -8.81 -8.56
C GLU A 19 -8.12 -8.55 -7.68
N SER A 20 -8.39 -7.26 -7.44
CA SER A 20 -9.61 -6.82 -6.76
C SER A 20 -10.72 -6.68 -7.79
N SER A 21 -11.93 -7.04 -7.39
CA SER A 21 -13.13 -6.80 -8.22
C SER A 21 -13.45 -5.30 -8.27
N ASP A 22 -14.31 -4.91 -9.22
CA ASP A 22 -14.73 -3.51 -9.32
C ASP A 22 -15.42 -3.03 -8.04
N ASP A 23 -16.23 -3.88 -7.42
CA ASP A 23 -16.90 -3.55 -6.15
C ASP A 23 -15.86 -3.36 -5.03
N GLU A 24 -14.82 -4.19 -5.00
CA GLU A 24 -13.75 -4.06 -4.02
C GLU A 24 -12.95 -2.77 -4.24
N ILE A 25 -12.68 -2.42 -5.48
CA ILE A 25 -12.00 -1.16 -5.83
C ILE A 25 -12.82 0.04 -5.35
N ASP A 26 -14.13 0.02 -5.57
CA ASP A 26 -15.02 1.09 -5.11
C ASP A 26 -15.05 1.17 -3.58
N MET A 27 -15.06 0.03 -2.90
CA MET A 27 -14.98 -0.03 -1.45
C MET A 27 -13.68 0.58 -0.94
N LEU A 28 -12.55 0.25 -1.55
CA LEU A 28 -11.24 0.77 -1.17
C LEU A 28 -11.18 2.29 -1.38
N ALA A 29 -11.71 2.78 -2.48
CA ALA A 29 -11.79 4.22 -2.76
C ALA A 29 -12.63 4.94 -1.70
N GLY A 30 -13.74 4.34 -1.29
CA GLY A 30 -14.58 4.86 -0.22
C GLY A 30 -13.85 4.92 1.12
N MET A 31 -13.06 3.92 1.45
CA MET A 31 -12.24 3.91 2.66
C MET A 31 -11.25 5.08 2.69
N ILE A 32 -10.55 5.31 1.58
CA ILE A 32 -9.60 6.43 1.48
C ILE A 32 -10.33 7.74 1.69
N ASN A 33 -11.46 7.92 1.02
CA ASN A 33 -12.24 9.15 1.12
C ASN A 33 -12.71 9.42 2.55
N ASP A 34 -13.26 8.43 3.22
CA ASP A 34 -13.73 8.57 4.60
C ASP A 34 -12.57 8.80 5.57
N TYR A 35 -11.47 8.08 5.38
CA TYR A 35 -10.29 8.24 6.21
C TYR A 35 -9.70 9.64 6.09
N THR A 36 -9.58 10.17 4.89
CA THR A 36 -9.04 11.53 4.67
C THR A 36 -9.94 12.60 5.26
N LYS A 37 -11.24 12.37 5.28
CA LYS A 37 -12.21 13.29 5.90
C LYS A 37 -12.34 13.10 7.39
N ASN A 38 -11.56 12.22 7.99
CA ASN A 38 -11.63 11.89 9.41
C ASN A 38 -13.00 11.35 9.83
N ILE A 39 -13.62 10.55 8.96
CA ILE A 39 -14.90 9.91 9.23
C ILE A 39 -14.63 8.47 9.66
N ASN A 40 -14.94 8.16 10.93
CA ASN A 40 -14.85 6.80 11.48
C ASN A 40 -13.52 6.10 11.16
N ARG A 41 -12.39 6.78 11.36
CA ARG A 41 -11.07 6.25 11.01
C ARG A 41 -10.80 4.85 11.54
N GLU A 42 -11.16 4.59 12.79
CA GLU A 42 -10.95 3.28 13.41
C GLU A 42 -11.72 2.19 12.68
N VAL A 43 -12.96 2.48 12.28
CA VAL A 43 -13.80 1.55 11.53
C VAL A 43 -13.20 1.27 10.15
N GLU A 44 -12.72 2.32 9.49
CA GLU A 44 -12.10 2.17 8.17
C GLU A 44 -10.81 1.37 8.24
N ILE A 45 -9.99 1.57 9.27
CA ILE A 45 -8.78 0.78 9.50
C ILE A 45 -9.14 -0.70 9.71
N GLU A 46 -10.18 -0.98 10.49
CA GLU A 46 -10.64 -2.34 10.71
C GLU A 46 -11.11 -3.00 9.41
N LYS A 47 -11.87 -2.27 8.60
CA LYS A 47 -12.32 -2.77 7.30
C LYS A 47 -11.15 -3.11 6.39
N LEU A 48 -10.15 -2.23 6.33
CA LEU A 48 -8.96 -2.47 5.52
C LEU A 48 -8.17 -3.67 6.03
N THR A 49 -8.02 -3.79 7.33
CA THR A 49 -7.34 -4.93 7.95
C THR A 49 -8.02 -6.24 7.58
N LYS A 50 -9.34 -6.29 7.65
CA LYS A 50 -10.12 -7.47 7.26
C LYS A 50 -9.98 -7.79 5.78
N TYR A 51 -9.96 -6.76 4.94
CA TYR A 51 -9.76 -6.93 3.50
C TYR A 51 -8.39 -7.51 3.20
N CYS A 52 -7.35 -6.99 3.83
CA CYS A 52 -5.99 -7.52 3.70
C CYS A 52 -5.92 -8.98 4.16
N GLN A 53 -6.51 -9.28 5.30
CA GLN A 53 -6.54 -10.65 5.82
C GLN A 53 -7.26 -11.60 4.85
N SER A 54 -8.35 -11.15 4.24
CA SER A 54 -9.09 -11.98 3.28
C SER A 54 -8.24 -12.34 2.06
N ASN A 55 -7.38 -11.44 1.61
CA ASN A 55 -6.47 -11.71 0.50
C ASN A 55 -5.35 -12.67 0.91
N LEU A 56 -4.85 -12.55 2.14
CA LEU A 56 -3.88 -13.51 2.67
C LEU A 56 -4.51 -14.90 2.77
N ASP A 57 -5.76 -14.98 3.19
CA ASP A 57 -6.50 -16.25 3.26
C ASP A 57 -6.71 -16.88 1.88
N LYS A 58 -6.77 -16.06 0.83
CA LYS A 58 -6.85 -16.53 -0.56
C LYS A 58 -5.52 -16.99 -1.13
N GLY A 59 -4.45 -16.87 -0.36
CA GLY A 59 -3.13 -17.33 -0.77
C GLY A 59 -2.13 -16.22 -1.11
N ALA A 60 -2.44 -14.96 -0.86
CA ALA A 60 -1.45 -13.91 -1.02
C ALA A 60 -0.34 -14.08 0.03
N ASP A 61 0.89 -13.89 -0.39
CA ASP A 61 2.06 -13.96 0.51
C ASP A 61 2.31 -12.63 1.22
N ALA A 62 1.91 -11.55 0.60
CA ALA A 62 2.08 -10.20 1.14
C ALA A 62 1.06 -9.26 0.49
N ILE A 63 0.87 -8.12 1.12
CA ILE A 63 -0.02 -7.06 0.64
C ILE A 63 0.84 -5.84 0.31
N ILE A 64 0.73 -5.34 -0.91
CA ILE A 64 1.41 -4.09 -1.29
C ILE A 64 0.43 -2.94 -1.11
N LEU A 65 0.78 -1.99 -0.26
CA LEU A 65 -0.01 -0.80 -0.02
C LEU A 65 0.42 0.26 -1.03
N GLY A 66 -0.44 0.54 -2.00
CA GLY A 66 -0.11 1.35 -3.17
C GLY A 66 -0.33 2.84 -3.00
N CYS A 67 -0.77 3.31 -1.85
CA CYS A 67 -0.96 4.75 -1.60
C CYS A 67 -0.59 5.11 -0.16
N THR A 68 -0.36 6.42 0.04
CA THR A 68 0.07 6.93 1.36
C THR A 68 -0.98 6.71 2.43
N GLU A 69 -2.25 6.82 2.10
CA GLU A 69 -3.35 6.64 3.05
C GLU A 69 -3.39 5.20 3.58
N PHE A 70 -3.25 4.21 2.70
CA PHE A 70 -3.23 2.82 3.13
C PHE A 70 -2.00 2.53 3.99
N GLY A 71 -0.85 3.11 3.66
CA GLY A 71 0.35 2.98 4.47
C GLY A 71 0.15 3.54 5.87
N GLU A 72 -0.50 4.70 5.98
CA GLU A 72 -0.83 5.29 7.27
C GLU A 72 -1.83 4.46 8.05
N MET A 73 -2.90 4.00 7.40
CA MET A 73 -3.94 3.20 8.02
C MET A 73 -3.39 1.89 8.58
N MET A 74 -2.44 1.28 7.90
CA MET A 74 -1.87 -0.02 8.28
C MET A 74 -0.58 0.09 9.10
N ARG A 75 -0.23 1.28 9.55
CA ARG A 75 0.95 1.48 10.38
C ARG A 75 0.81 0.67 11.68
N GLY A 76 1.85 -0.09 11.99
CA GLY A 76 1.85 -0.92 13.19
C GLY A 76 1.13 -2.25 13.05
N THR A 77 0.57 -2.56 11.89
CA THR A 77 -0.04 -3.87 11.66
C THR A 77 0.99 -4.99 11.77
N LYS A 78 0.54 -6.15 12.21
CA LYS A 78 1.37 -7.37 12.24
C LYS A 78 1.22 -8.19 10.96
N LEU A 79 0.34 -7.78 10.04
CA LEU A 79 0.17 -8.47 8.77
C LEU A 79 1.38 -8.22 7.86
N PRO A 80 1.69 -9.13 6.94
CA PRO A 80 2.79 -8.95 5.99
C PRO A 80 2.41 -7.94 4.92
N VAL A 81 2.62 -6.66 5.21
CA VAL A 81 2.34 -5.56 4.28
C VAL A 81 3.64 -4.91 3.86
N ILE A 82 3.66 -4.41 2.63
CA ILE A 82 4.76 -3.64 2.07
C ILE A 82 4.19 -2.26 1.72
N ASP A 83 4.63 -1.25 2.47
CA ASP A 83 4.25 0.13 2.21
C ASP A 83 5.16 0.68 1.11
N SER A 84 4.60 0.83 -0.09
CA SER A 84 5.37 1.28 -1.26
C SER A 84 5.96 2.67 -1.09
N TYR A 85 5.29 3.55 -0.35
CA TYR A 85 5.81 4.88 -0.07
C TYR A 85 7.06 4.82 0.81
N SER A 86 7.03 4.00 1.86
CA SER A 86 8.20 3.82 2.74
C SER A 86 9.39 3.21 2.00
N VAL A 87 9.13 2.24 1.13
CA VAL A 87 10.18 1.64 0.30
C VAL A 87 10.80 2.69 -0.62
N LEU A 88 9.98 3.49 -1.29
CA LEU A 88 10.46 4.55 -2.17
C LEU A 88 11.27 5.58 -1.40
N LEU A 89 10.77 6.00 -0.24
CA LEU A 89 11.47 6.99 0.59
C LEU A 89 12.84 6.47 1.02
N ASN A 90 12.93 5.21 1.44
CA ASN A 90 14.20 4.60 1.82
C ASN A 90 15.18 4.53 0.65
N LEU A 91 14.70 4.20 -0.54
CA LEU A 91 15.53 4.19 -1.75
C LEU A 91 16.07 5.58 -2.07
N VAL A 92 15.21 6.60 -1.99
CA VAL A 92 15.61 7.99 -2.25
C VAL A 92 16.64 8.45 -1.22
N LEU A 93 16.43 8.16 0.06
CA LEU A 93 17.36 8.53 1.11
C LEU A 93 18.70 7.82 0.93
N ASN A 94 18.70 6.54 0.63
CA ASN A 94 19.93 5.79 0.40
C ASN A 94 20.70 6.32 -0.79
N TYR A 95 20.00 6.65 -1.88
CA TYR A 95 20.61 7.28 -3.04
C TYR A 95 21.21 8.63 -2.68
N TYR A 96 20.46 9.48 -1.99
CA TYR A 96 20.92 10.79 -1.58
C TYR A 96 22.18 10.69 -0.69
N LEU A 97 22.16 9.82 0.31
CA LEU A 97 23.29 9.63 1.20
C LEU A 97 24.51 9.10 0.46
N SER A 98 24.30 8.15 -0.46
CA SER A 98 25.37 7.61 -1.29
C SER A 98 26.03 8.68 -2.15
N GLU A 99 25.23 9.53 -2.82
CA GLU A 99 25.73 10.61 -3.66
C GLU A 99 26.45 11.68 -2.85
N ASN A 100 25.96 11.97 -1.64
CA ASN A 100 26.53 13.01 -0.78
C ASN A 100 27.66 12.50 0.10
N ARG A 101 27.92 11.20 0.08
CA ARG A 101 29.08 10.58 0.74
C ARG A 101 30.23 10.36 -0.25
N GLY A 102 30.45 11.29 -1.12
CA GLY A 102 31.53 11.16 -2.08
C GLY A 102 32.90 11.07 -1.41
N PRO A 103 33.98 11.11 -2.21
CA PRO A 103 35.34 10.87 -1.70
C PRO A 103 35.77 11.78 -0.53
N ASN A 104 35.04 12.83 -0.28
CA ASN A 104 35.36 13.80 0.76
C ASN A 104 34.81 13.42 2.14
N LEU A 105 34.16 12.31 2.25
CA LEU A 105 33.61 11.87 3.54
C LEU A 105 34.43 10.75 4.16
#